data_13899467b5a19705e886e0bed1892afc
#
_entry.id   13899467b5a19705e886e0bed1892afc
#
_cell.length_a   1.000
_cell.length_b   1.000
_cell.length_c   1.000
_cell.angle_alpha   90.00
_cell.angle_beta   90.00
_cell.angle_gamma   90.00
#
_symmetry.space_group_name_H-M   'P 1'
#
loop_
_entity.id
_entity.type
_entity.pdbx_description
1 polymer ?
#
loop_
_entity_poly.entity_id
_entity_poly.type
_entity_poly.pdbx_seq_one_letter_code
_entity_poly.pdbx_strand_id
1 'polypeptide(L)'
;RDFTLPDTRISRWGEKEWYLRNSMGGFDYEDLLDRARERIPEGISQRSRWTMPEPEILIEGSQTILRNFSDVVDAMDRDANHVYQYLLNELGTSGTREQSRIMLKGRVPPKRIKEKLVSYVKTYILCNQCRAPDTRFIKEDRTTLLKCQACGATRPVRL
;
A
#
# COMPACT_ATOMS: atom_id res chain seq x y z
N ARG A 1 35.45 -32.93 7.22
CA ARG A 1 34.29 -33.82 7.02
C ARG A 1 33.61 -33.37 5.75
N ASP A 2 33.91 -34.12 4.70
CA ASP A 2 33.46 -33.86 3.34
C ASP A 2 31.96 -34.17 3.25
N PHE A 3 31.19 -33.12 2.85
CA PHE A 3 29.77 -33.24 2.59
C PHE A 3 29.64 -33.50 1.07
N THR A 4 29.69 -34.75 0.70
CA THR A 4 29.37 -35.21 -0.67
C THR A 4 27.87 -35.15 -0.88
N LEU A 5 27.42 -34.25 -1.79
CA LEU A 5 26.05 -34.19 -2.27
C LEU A 5 25.71 -35.48 -3.01
N PRO A 6 24.54 -36.09 -2.81
CA PRO A 6 24.13 -37.30 -3.57
C PRO A 6 23.91 -36.93 -5.04
N ASP A 7 24.50 -37.77 -5.86
CA ASP A 7 24.47 -37.81 -7.31
C ASP A 7 23.02 -37.68 -7.85
N THR A 8 22.75 -36.57 -8.50
CA THR A 8 21.46 -36.26 -9.14
C THR A 8 21.30 -37.11 -10.40
N ARG A 9 20.69 -38.28 -10.27
CA ARG A 9 20.16 -39.04 -11.41
C ARG A 9 18.91 -38.38 -11.99
N ILE A 10 19.04 -37.16 -12.52
CA ILE A 10 17.98 -36.47 -13.26
C ILE A 10 18.09 -36.67 -14.77
N SER A 11 18.96 -37.55 -15.24
CA SER A 11 19.25 -37.68 -16.67
C SER A 11 18.60 -38.89 -17.36
N ARG A 12 17.48 -39.41 -16.86
CA ARG A 12 16.88 -40.60 -17.49
C ARG A 12 15.41 -40.52 -17.93
N TRP A 13 14.80 -39.34 -17.75
CA TRP A 13 13.44 -39.12 -18.26
C TRP A 13 13.48 -37.93 -19.22
N GLY A 14 13.17 -38.19 -20.50
CA GLY A 14 13.04 -37.14 -21.50
C GLY A 14 11.94 -36.16 -21.05
N GLU A 15 12.12 -34.88 -21.31
CA GLU A 15 11.17 -33.80 -20.95
C GLU A 15 9.72 -34.08 -21.36
N LYS A 16 9.54 -34.87 -22.43
CA LYS A 16 8.22 -35.30 -22.90
C LYS A 16 7.54 -36.34 -21.96
N GLU A 17 8.30 -37.20 -21.29
CA GLU A 17 7.73 -38.21 -20.37
C GLU A 17 7.34 -37.59 -19.02
N TRP A 18 8.07 -36.53 -18.58
CA TRP A 18 7.67 -35.78 -17.40
C TRP A 18 6.37 -35.00 -17.66
N TYR A 19 6.22 -34.42 -18.84
CA TYR A 19 5.00 -33.72 -19.27
C TYR A 19 3.80 -34.69 -19.37
N LEU A 20 3.97 -35.84 -19.98
CA LEU A 20 2.91 -36.83 -20.12
C LEU A 20 2.48 -37.46 -18.81
N ARG A 21 3.39 -37.59 -17.85
CA ARG A 21 3.07 -38.16 -16.54
C ARG A 21 2.37 -37.16 -15.63
N ASN A 22 2.60 -35.87 -15.80
CA ASN A 22 1.91 -34.79 -15.09
C ASN A 22 0.54 -34.48 -15.73
N SER A 23 0.37 -34.74 -17.01
CA SER A 23 -0.92 -34.61 -17.71
C SER A 23 -1.89 -35.79 -17.47
N MET A 24 -1.42 -36.90 -16.94
CA MET A 24 -2.29 -38.04 -16.58
C MET A 24 -3.04 -37.86 -15.24
N GLY A 25 -2.83 -36.76 -14.52
CA GLY A 25 -3.54 -36.39 -13.30
C GLY A 25 -4.83 -35.57 -13.49
N GLY A 26 -5.38 -35.49 -14.69
CA GLY A 26 -6.75 -35.02 -14.92
C GLY A 26 -7.01 -33.49 -14.71
N PHE A 27 -5.98 -32.69 -14.39
CA PHE A 27 -6.16 -31.25 -14.22
C PHE A 27 -5.06 -30.50 -14.98
N ASP A 28 -5.42 -29.89 -16.10
CA ASP A 28 -4.57 -28.90 -16.74
C ASP A 28 -4.55 -27.62 -15.92
N TYR A 29 -3.36 -27.05 -15.73
CA TYR A 29 -3.20 -25.81 -14.95
C TYR A 29 -4.01 -24.66 -15.55
N GLU A 30 -4.06 -24.55 -16.87
CA GLU A 30 -4.83 -23.52 -17.57
C GLU A 30 -6.32 -23.68 -17.35
N ASP A 31 -6.84 -24.91 -17.45
CA ASP A 31 -8.24 -25.23 -17.14
C ASP A 31 -8.62 -24.91 -15.68
N LEU A 32 -7.72 -25.19 -14.74
CA LEU A 32 -7.94 -24.85 -13.33
C LEU A 32 -7.94 -23.33 -13.11
N LEU A 33 -7.07 -22.62 -13.80
CA LEU A 33 -6.96 -21.17 -13.72
C LEU A 33 -8.22 -20.51 -14.29
N ASP A 34 -8.70 -20.97 -15.42
CA ASP A 34 -9.91 -20.41 -16.06
C ASP A 34 -11.16 -20.71 -15.22
N ARG A 35 -11.32 -21.92 -14.72
CA ARG A 35 -12.37 -22.25 -13.74
C ARG A 35 -12.30 -21.41 -12.46
N ALA A 36 -11.11 -21.10 -11.99
CA ALA A 36 -10.94 -20.21 -10.84
C ALA A 36 -11.36 -18.79 -11.16
N ARG A 37 -11.02 -18.27 -12.36
CA ARG A 37 -11.42 -16.94 -12.82
C ARG A 37 -12.93 -16.81 -12.97
N GLU A 38 -13.59 -17.81 -13.53
CA GLU A 38 -15.06 -17.84 -13.68
C GLU A 38 -15.80 -17.81 -12.33
N ARG A 39 -15.20 -18.38 -11.30
CA ARG A 39 -15.76 -18.43 -9.94
C ARG A 39 -15.47 -17.20 -9.10
N ILE A 40 -14.59 -16.31 -9.55
CA ILE A 40 -14.34 -15.05 -8.85
C ILE A 40 -15.52 -14.11 -9.09
N PRO A 41 -16.24 -13.69 -8.05
CA PRO A 41 -17.31 -12.70 -8.20
C PRO A 41 -16.76 -11.41 -8.83
N GLU A 42 -17.45 -10.86 -9.83
CA GLU A 42 -17.00 -9.70 -10.61
C GLU A 42 -16.65 -8.46 -9.77
N GLY A 43 -17.12 -8.37 -8.55
CA GLY A 43 -16.82 -7.26 -7.65
C GLY A 43 -15.50 -7.38 -6.86
N ILE A 44 -14.83 -8.53 -6.85
CA ILE A 44 -13.63 -8.74 -6.02
C ILE A 44 -12.38 -8.20 -6.69
N SER A 45 -12.27 -8.30 -8.00
CA SER A 45 -11.10 -7.82 -8.75
C SER A 45 -11.00 -6.29 -8.82
N GLN A 46 -12.12 -5.58 -8.64
CA GLN A 46 -12.19 -4.11 -8.75
C GLN A 46 -12.27 -3.40 -7.40
N ARG A 47 -12.53 -4.09 -6.30
CA ARG A 47 -12.56 -3.47 -4.98
C ARG A 47 -11.14 -3.17 -4.54
N SER A 48 -10.78 -1.90 -4.55
CA SER A 48 -9.68 -1.41 -3.74
C SER A 48 -9.92 -1.89 -2.31
N ARG A 49 -9.04 -2.76 -1.82
CA ARG A 49 -9.14 -3.33 -0.46
C ARG A 49 -9.02 -2.27 0.64
N TRP A 50 -8.68 -1.06 0.26
CA TRP A 50 -8.43 0.04 1.16
C TRP A 50 -9.18 1.29 0.69
N THR A 51 -9.86 1.93 1.63
CA THR A 51 -10.55 3.21 1.43
C THR A 51 -10.13 4.14 2.55
N MET A 52 -9.71 5.35 2.20
CA MET A 52 -9.38 6.37 3.18
C MET A 52 -10.65 6.84 3.89
N PRO A 53 -10.69 6.88 5.22
CA PRO A 53 -11.79 7.47 5.97
C PRO A 53 -12.01 8.91 5.55
N GLU A 54 -13.26 9.34 5.54
CA GLU A 54 -13.57 10.73 5.20
C GLU A 54 -13.12 11.67 6.33
N PRO A 55 -12.32 12.71 6.04
CA PRO A 55 -11.85 13.64 7.07
C PRO A 55 -12.99 14.54 7.56
N GLU A 56 -13.20 14.57 8.86
CA GLU A 56 -14.17 15.44 9.53
C GLU A 56 -13.54 16.78 9.85
N ILE A 57 -13.92 17.80 9.10
CA ILE A 57 -13.31 19.12 9.17
C ILE A 57 -14.35 20.12 9.71
N LEU A 58 -13.99 20.79 10.79
CA LEU A 58 -14.76 21.86 11.39
C LEU A 58 -13.98 23.18 11.30
N ILE A 59 -14.68 24.27 10.96
CA ILE A 59 -14.08 25.61 10.97
C ILE A 59 -14.66 26.38 12.14
N GLU A 60 -13.79 26.73 13.09
CA GLU A 60 -14.16 27.52 14.27
C GLU A 60 -13.42 28.87 14.25
N GLY A 61 -14.16 29.93 14.00
CA GLY A 61 -13.61 31.30 13.95
C GLY A 61 -12.50 31.41 12.91
N SER A 62 -11.25 31.60 13.34
CA SER A 62 -10.05 31.70 12.51
C SER A 62 -9.23 30.41 12.47
N GLN A 63 -9.76 29.29 12.95
CA GLN A 63 -9.05 28.01 13.01
C GLN A 63 -9.82 26.93 12.25
N THR A 64 -9.10 25.94 11.76
CA THR A 64 -9.67 24.76 11.12
C THR A 64 -9.26 23.54 11.91
N ILE A 65 -10.23 22.73 12.33
CA ILE A 65 -10.02 21.56 13.17
C ILE A 65 -10.34 20.31 12.35
N LEU A 66 -9.38 19.38 12.25
CA LEU A 66 -9.58 18.04 11.74
C LEU A 66 -9.81 17.12 12.95
N ARG A 67 -11.05 16.65 13.14
CA ARG A 67 -11.46 15.92 14.34
C ARG A 67 -10.99 14.47 14.40
N ASN A 68 -11.13 13.76 13.29
CA ASN A 68 -10.81 12.33 13.18
C ASN A 68 -9.42 12.06 12.61
N PHE A 69 -8.44 12.88 13.01
CA PHE A 69 -7.07 12.75 12.46
C PHE A 69 -6.44 11.40 12.80
N SER A 70 -6.62 10.88 14.03
CA SER A 70 -6.08 9.57 14.40
C SER A 70 -6.66 8.46 13.52
N ASP A 71 -7.98 8.45 13.30
CA ASP A 71 -8.63 7.42 12.49
C ASP A 71 -8.12 7.41 11.04
N VAL A 72 -7.88 8.62 10.50
CA VAL A 72 -7.29 8.77 9.16
C VAL A 72 -5.86 8.25 9.12
N VAL A 73 -5.04 8.53 10.13
CA VAL A 73 -3.64 8.09 10.22
C VAL A 73 -3.57 6.59 10.44
N ASP A 74 -4.38 6.04 11.33
CA ASP A 74 -4.42 4.61 11.63
C ASP A 74 -4.84 3.80 10.40
N ALA A 75 -5.83 4.30 9.65
CA ALA A 75 -6.22 3.68 8.38
C ALA A 75 -5.12 3.74 7.30
N MET A 76 -4.21 4.69 7.41
CA MET A 76 -3.05 4.83 6.51
C MET A 76 -1.84 3.98 6.92
N ASP A 77 -1.83 3.41 8.14
CA ASP A 77 -0.68 2.73 8.75
C ASP A 77 0.61 3.55 8.63
N ARG A 78 0.55 4.83 9.07
CA ARG A 78 1.67 5.78 9.00
C ARG A 78 1.90 6.50 10.30
N ASP A 79 3.12 7.04 10.46
CA ASP A 79 3.44 7.90 11.60
C ASP A 79 2.60 9.19 11.54
N ALA A 80 1.89 9.46 12.63
CA ALA A 80 1.07 10.65 12.78
C ALA A 80 1.87 11.96 12.65
N ASN A 81 3.13 11.98 13.10
CA ASN A 81 4.00 13.15 12.93
C ASN A 81 4.31 13.42 11.47
N HIS A 82 4.57 12.36 10.69
CA HIS A 82 4.87 12.50 9.28
C HIS A 82 3.66 13.06 8.49
N VAL A 83 2.47 12.52 8.72
CA VAL A 83 1.23 13.03 8.09
C VAL A 83 0.95 14.46 8.49
N TYR A 84 1.13 14.79 9.77
CA TYR A 84 0.94 16.14 10.30
C TYR A 84 1.90 17.16 9.66
N GLN A 85 3.21 16.85 9.63
CA GLN A 85 4.21 17.73 9.02
C GLN A 85 3.96 17.92 7.52
N TYR A 86 3.60 16.84 6.82
CA TYR A 86 3.22 16.94 5.42
C TYR A 86 2.04 17.90 5.21
N LEU A 87 0.98 17.79 6.01
CA LEU A 87 -0.18 18.68 5.90
C LEU A 87 0.19 20.14 6.17
N LEU A 88 1.00 20.42 7.19
CA LEU A 88 1.43 21.79 7.47
C LEU A 88 2.23 22.40 6.31
N ASN A 89 3.17 21.63 5.76
CA ASN A 89 4.00 22.07 4.65
C ASN A 89 3.18 22.33 3.39
N GLU A 90 2.27 21.39 3.04
CA GLU A 90 1.45 21.50 1.83
C GLU A 90 0.35 22.57 1.91
N LEU A 91 -0.15 22.84 3.09
CA LEU A 91 -1.15 23.88 3.32
C LEU A 91 -0.52 25.25 3.55
N GLY A 92 0.77 25.31 3.88
CA GLY A 92 1.49 26.52 4.22
C GLY A 92 0.97 27.18 5.50
N THR A 93 0.55 26.37 6.47
CA THR A 93 -0.03 26.83 7.73
C THR A 93 0.75 26.27 8.91
N SER A 94 0.56 26.87 10.07
CA SER A 94 1.01 26.30 11.33
C SER A 94 -0.19 25.72 12.09
N GLY A 95 0.06 24.78 12.98
CA GLY A 95 -1.00 24.16 13.76
C GLY A 95 -0.49 23.53 15.04
N THR A 96 -1.39 22.95 15.79
CA THR A 96 -1.10 22.17 16.99
C THR A 96 -1.77 20.81 16.83
N ARG A 97 -1.05 19.75 17.17
CA ARG A 97 -1.60 18.39 17.21
C ARG A 97 -1.97 18.05 18.64
N GLU A 98 -3.18 17.62 18.82
CA GLU A 98 -3.64 16.90 20.01
C GLU A 98 -3.79 15.41 19.66
N GLN A 99 -3.99 14.54 20.65
CA GLN A 99 -3.96 13.09 20.43
C GLN A 99 -4.79 12.61 19.25
N SER A 100 -6.04 13.06 19.13
CA SER A 100 -6.98 12.58 18.10
C SER A 100 -7.27 13.60 17.00
N ARG A 101 -6.89 14.87 17.20
CA ARG A 101 -7.23 15.99 16.30
C ARG A 101 -6.08 16.91 16.00
N ILE A 102 -6.21 17.64 14.90
CA ILE A 102 -5.28 18.73 14.54
C ILE A 102 -6.04 20.03 14.49
N MET A 103 -5.46 21.06 15.07
CA MET A 103 -5.91 22.44 14.95
C MET A 103 -4.95 23.20 14.04
N LEU A 104 -5.44 23.64 12.89
CA LEU A 104 -4.70 24.43 11.93
C LEU A 104 -5.01 25.91 12.13
N LYS A 105 -3.99 26.76 12.13
CA LYS A 105 -4.18 28.23 12.16
C LYS A 105 -4.62 28.71 10.78
N GLY A 106 -5.73 29.45 10.77
CA GLY A 106 -6.32 30.00 9.55
C GLY A 106 -7.52 29.19 9.05
N ARG A 107 -8.29 29.82 8.18
CA ARG A 107 -9.44 29.21 7.51
C ARG A 107 -8.97 28.46 6.28
N VAL A 108 -8.79 27.15 6.39
CA VAL A 108 -8.44 26.29 5.27
C VAL A 108 -9.71 25.63 4.73
N PRO A 109 -10.01 25.78 3.43
CA PRO A 109 -11.19 25.13 2.85
C PRO A 109 -11.10 23.60 3.01
N PRO A 110 -12.19 22.91 3.44
CA PRO A 110 -12.20 21.46 3.59
C PRO A 110 -11.77 20.71 2.35
N LYS A 111 -12.14 21.21 1.18
CA LYS A 111 -11.75 20.65 -0.11
C LYS A 111 -10.23 20.59 -0.27
N ARG A 112 -9.51 21.64 0.12
CA ARG A 112 -8.06 21.70 0.01
C ARG A 112 -7.37 20.68 0.92
N ILE A 113 -7.90 20.47 2.13
CA ILE A 113 -7.38 19.45 3.05
C ILE A 113 -7.59 18.05 2.48
N LYS A 114 -8.80 17.77 1.96
CA LYS A 114 -9.12 16.49 1.30
C LYS A 114 -8.18 16.22 0.11
N GLU A 115 -7.97 17.20 -0.76
CA GLU A 115 -7.06 17.10 -1.90
C GLU A 115 -5.62 16.77 -1.48
N LYS A 116 -5.12 17.42 -0.41
CA LYS A 116 -3.77 17.14 0.09
C LYS A 116 -3.64 15.78 0.73
N LEU A 117 -4.66 15.29 1.44
CA LEU A 117 -4.70 13.93 1.95
C LEU A 117 -4.73 12.90 0.82
N VAL A 118 -5.51 13.12 -0.23
CA VAL A 118 -5.52 12.24 -1.41
C VAL A 118 -4.16 12.25 -2.11
N SER A 119 -3.50 13.41 -2.20
CA SER A 119 -2.14 13.52 -2.75
C SER A 119 -1.13 12.75 -1.91
N TYR A 120 -1.23 12.85 -0.58
CA TYR A 120 -0.42 12.06 0.36
C TYR A 120 -0.59 10.56 0.12
N VAL A 121 -1.82 10.09 0.02
CA VAL A 121 -2.14 8.68 -0.25
C VAL A 121 -1.49 8.20 -1.54
N LYS A 122 -1.61 8.95 -2.61
CA LYS A 122 -1.00 8.60 -3.90
C LYS A 122 0.53 8.56 -3.84
N THR A 123 1.12 9.47 -3.05
CA THR A 123 2.58 9.60 -2.99
C THR A 123 3.22 8.64 -1.99
N TYR A 124 2.62 8.41 -0.83
CA TYR A 124 3.27 7.73 0.29
C TYR A 124 2.61 6.41 0.69
N ILE A 125 1.43 6.08 0.17
CA ILE A 125 0.71 4.85 0.53
C ILE A 125 0.58 3.91 -0.66
N LEU A 126 0.07 4.40 -1.79
CA LEU A 126 -0.17 3.54 -2.94
C LEU A 126 1.12 3.22 -3.69
N CYS A 127 1.30 1.94 -4.00
CA CYS A 127 2.36 1.49 -4.88
C CYS A 127 2.12 1.96 -6.32
N ASN A 128 3.16 2.50 -6.98
CA ASN A 128 3.03 2.95 -8.36
C ASN A 128 2.86 1.80 -9.36
N GLN A 129 3.33 0.58 -9.01
CA GLN A 129 3.27 -0.58 -9.89
C GLN A 129 1.94 -1.33 -9.77
N CYS A 130 1.60 -1.78 -8.56
CA CYS A 130 0.42 -2.63 -8.33
C CYS A 130 -0.77 -1.88 -7.70
N ARG A 131 -0.60 -0.60 -7.33
CA ARG A 131 -1.60 0.25 -6.65
C ARG A 131 -2.09 -0.30 -5.31
N ALA A 132 -1.43 -1.33 -4.77
CA ALA A 132 -1.74 -1.83 -3.44
C ALA A 132 -1.30 -0.82 -2.35
N PRO A 133 -2.05 -0.71 -1.25
CA PRO A 133 -1.73 0.18 -0.14
C PRO A 133 -0.65 -0.40 0.80
N ASP A 134 -0.28 -1.67 0.60
CA ASP A 134 0.64 -2.43 1.46
C ASP A 134 2.09 -1.98 1.23
N THR A 135 2.41 -0.78 1.67
CA THR A 135 3.75 -0.20 1.51
C THR A 135 4.33 0.21 2.84
N ARG A 136 5.66 0.12 2.98
CA ARG A 136 6.39 0.55 4.19
C ARG A 136 7.57 1.44 3.84
N PHE A 137 7.90 2.35 4.76
CA PHE A 137 9.14 3.11 4.68
C PHE A 137 10.30 2.26 5.17
N ILE A 138 11.36 2.20 4.37
CA ILE A 138 12.63 1.59 4.73
C ILE A 138 13.69 2.67 4.61
N LYS A 139 14.53 2.79 5.62
CA LYS A 139 15.66 3.70 5.59
C LYS A 139 16.90 2.91 5.14
N GLU A 140 17.44 3.28 4.01
CA GLU A 140 18.72 2.76 3.52
C GLU A 140 19.72 3.92 3.47
N ASP A 141 20.75 3.83 4.31
CA ASP A 141 21.76 4.87 4.50
C ASP A 141 21.15 6.26 4.77
N ARG A 142 21.19 7.16 3.79
CA ARG A 142 20.68 8.53 3.85
C ARG A 142 19.36 8.71 3.09
N THR A 143 18.86 7.63 2.49
CA THR A 143 17.65 7.70 1.65
C THR A 143 16.52 6.91 2.27
N THR A 144 15.33 7.48 2.27
CA THR A 144 14.13 6.74 2.63
C THR A 144 13.50 6.16 1.38
N LEU A 145 13.25 4.86 1.42
CA LEU A 145 12.61 4.12 0.34
C LEU A 145 11.20 3.71 0.75
N LEU A 146 10.27 3.78 -0.18
CA LEU A 146 8.94 3.17 -0.06
C LEU A 146 9.00 1.79 -0.71
N LYS A 147 8.84 0.73 0.08
CA LYS A 147 8.82 -0.67 -0.39
C LYS A 147 7.40 -1.22 -0.35
N CYS A 148 6.95 -1.75 -1.46
CA CYS A 148 5.68 -2.46 -1.54
C CYS A 148 5.84 -3.90 -1.07
N GLN A 149 4.97 -4.35 -0.15
CA GLN A 149 4.97 -5.74 0.33
C GLN A 149 4.25 -6.69 -0.63
N ALA A 150 3.32 -6.16 -1.44
CA ALA A 150 2.55 -6.97 -2.38
C ALA A 150 3.35 -7.35 -3.63
N CYS A 151 4.10 -6.40 -4.23
CA CYS A 151 4.84 -6.64 -5.48
C CYS A 151 6.35 -6.49 -5.38
N GLY A 152 6.88 -6.12 -4.20
CA GLY A 152 8.32 -5.94 -3.98
C GLY A 152 8.93 -4.66 -4.56
N ALA A 153 8.17 -3.85 -5.29
CA ALA A 153 8.68 -2.61 -5.88
C ALA A 153 9.18 -1.64 -4.81
N THR A 154 10.33 -1.00 -5.07
CA THR A 154 10.93 0.00 -4.21
C THR A 154 11.08 1.32 -4.95
N ARG A 155 10.88 2.45 -4.25
CA ARG A 155 11.15 3.77 -4.80
C ARG A 155 11.64 4.74 -3.72
N PRO A 156 12.52 5.69 -4.07
CA PRO A 156 12.92 6.73 -3.12
C PRO A 156 11.76 7.71 -2.87
N VAL A 157 11.64 8.13 -1.61
CA VAL A 157 10.68 9.16 -1.19
C VAL A 157 11.39 10.18 -0.31
N ARG A 158 10.94 11.43 -0.40
CA ARG A 158 11.39 12.50 0.51
C ARG A 158 10.37 12.60 1.63
N LEU A 159 10.85 12.44 2.85
CA LEU A 159 10.07 12.66 4.08
C LEU A 159 10.19 14.11 4.53
#